data_a6d52e0efc8abac8a8810814ed5ab74f
#
_entry.id   a6d52e0efc8abac8a8810814ed5ab74f
#
_cell.length_a   1.000
_cell.length_b   1.000
_cell.length_c   1.000
_cell.angle_alpha   90.00
_cell.angle_beta   90.00
_cell.angle_gamma   90.00
#
_symmetry.space_group_name_H-M   'P 1'
#
loop_
_entity.id
_entity.type
_entity.pdbx_description
1 polymer ?
#
loop_
_entity_poly.entity_id
_entity_poly.type
_entity_poly.pdbx_seq_one_letter_code
_entity_poly.pdbx_strand_id
1 'polypeptide(L)'
;MLRRKEHLTFKGNRSRGRHGWLRLTPAYSLHLVQDLVAGLSEDDLVLDPFCGTGTTALACSQHKIACDTVDVNPFLIWLATAKCALYSQAEIQRVQAFAERLASGELGGSEAWAPPIQDIHKWWSEPTLHALSGLFAQMSQESSARSRDLLRIAFCRAAIETAAVSFGHQSMSFRAVDSQPTLFSEPASDRVLGHFTRAVTEVAQSAAETPLGAVKAVLGDSRELAQILPLERYTAVITSPPYPNRMSYIRELRPYMYWLGYLSDGRQAGELDWKAIGGTWGRATSLVAKWEPNAGLEIPWAGFYACVNAIKERSDLLGRYVHKYFEDAVLHVDSLMRVLASGARVHYVVGNSKFYDVLLPTEDIYASLFSAVGMSDVSIERIRKRTSKKELFEFVVHAKKK
;
A
#
# COMPACT_ATOMS: atom_id res chain seq x y z
N MET A 1 -3.61 29.85 -7.30
CA MET A 1 -4.09 28.93 -6.22
C MET A 1 -4.09 27.51 -6.76
N LEU A 2 -3.27 26.59 -6.21
CA LEU A 2 -3.30 25.18 -6.60
C LEU A 2 -4.64 24.57 -6.16
N ARG A 3 -5.47 24.17 -7.14
CA ARG A 3 -6.75 23.51 -6.90
C ARG A 3 -6.51 22.04 -6.48
N ARG A 4 -7.49 21.46 -5.79
CA ARG A 4 -7.57 20.00 -5.57
C ARG A 4 -7.72 19.32 -6.94
N LYS A 5 -6.63 18.76 -7.45
CA LYS A 5 -6.66 18.01 -8.71
C LYS A 5 -7.04 16.57 -8.36
N GLU A 6 -8.32 16.19 -8.48
CA GLU A 6 -8.83 14.85 -8.10
C GLU A 6 -8.17 13.72 -8.90
N HIS A 7 -7.78 13.97 -10.15
CA HIS A 7 -7.07 13.02 -10.99
C HIS A 7 -5.66 12.67 -10.44
N LEU A 8 -5.06 13.55 -9.61
CA LEU A 8 -3.79 13.28 -8.92
C LEU A 8 -3.98 12.61 -7.55
N THR A 9 -5.08 11.89 -7.35
CA THR A 9 -5.33 11.10 -6.14
C THR A 9 -5.50 9.62 -6.49
N PHE A 10 -5.33 8.73 -5.49
CA PHE A 10 -5.59 7.30 -5.64
C PHE A 10 -7.00 6.97 -6.17
N LYS A 11 -7.96 7.91 -6.07
CA LYS A 11 -9.32 7.73 -6.62
C LYS A 11 -9.28 7.53 -8.14
N GLY A 12 -8.36 8.19 -8.84
CA GLY A 12 -8.15 8.01 -10.26
C GLY A 12 -7.64 6.62 -10.67
N ASN A 13 -7.04 5.88 -9.72
CA ASN A 13 -6.52 4.54 -9.99
C ASN A 13 -7.63 3.48 -10.08
N ARG A 14 -8.81 3.74 -9.47
CA ARG A 14 -9.88 2.73 -9.28
C ARG A 14 -10.49 2.21 -10.58
N SER A 15 -10.57 3.05 -11.60
CA SER A 15 -11.13 2.72 -12.92
C SER A 15 -10.07 2.34 -13.95
N ARG A 16 -8.84 2.06 -13.51
CA ARG A 16 -7.68 1.84 -14.38
C ARG A 16 -7.20 0.39 -14.35
N GLY A 17 -8.03 -0.56 -14.80
CA GLY A 17 -7.67 -1.96 -14.94
C GLY A 17 -7.04 -2.55 -13.66
N ARG A 18 -5.89 -3.18 -13.77
CA ARG A 18 -5.19 -3.83 -12.66
C ARG A 18 -4.77 -2.88 -11.54
N HIS A 19 -4.58 -1.58 -11.80
CA HIS A 19 -4.31 -0.58 -10.76
C HIS A 19 -5.46 -0.46 -9.77
N GLY A 20 -6.70 -0.67 -10.22
CA GLY A 20 -7.92 -0.61 -9.43
C GLY A 20 -8.32 -1.91 -8.73
N TRP A 21 -7.57 -3.00 -8.85
CA TRP A 21 -7.97 -4.31 -8.32
C TRP A 21 -8.35 -4.30 -6.85
N LEU A 22 -7.57 -3.65 -6.00
CA LEU A 22 -7.96 -3.46 -4.60
C LEU A 22 -7.97 -1.97 -4.25
N ARG A 23 -8.95 -1.59 -3.43
CA ARG A 23 -9.01 -0.25 -2.85
C ARG A 23 -8.06 -0.17 -1.69
N LEU A 24 -6.98 0.58 -1.87
CA LEU A 24 -6.03 0.87 -0.80
C LEU A 24 -5.86 2.39 -0.70
N THR A 25 -6.22 2.94 0.47
CA THR A 25 -6.23 4.39 0.72
C THR A 25 -4.84 5.04 0.61
N PRO A 26 -3.74 4.34 0.95
CA PRO A 26 -2.40 4.92 0.90
C PRO A 26 -1.72 4.90 -0.47
N ALA A 27 -2.42 4.49 -1.54
CA ALA A 27 -1.84 4.53 -2.88
C ALA A 27 -1.68 5.96 -3.40
N TYR A 28 -0.54 6.27 -4.03
CA TYR A 28 -0.35 7.54 -4.73
C TYR A 28 -0.88 7.52 -6.17
N SER A 29 -0.92 8.69 -6.81
CA SER A 29 -1.58 8.84 -8.10
C SER A 29 -0.86 8.11 -9.22
N LEU A 30 -1.59 7.28 -9.97
CA LEU A 30 -1.09 6.64 -11.19
C LEU A 30 -0.66 7.69 -12.25
N HIS A 31 -1.38 8.80 -12.41
CA HIS A 31 -1.00 9.85 -13.36
C HIS A 31 0.37 10.42 -13.07
N LEU A 32 0.67 10.71 -11.80
CA LEU A 32 1.99 11.19 -11.40
C LEU A 32 3.08 10.17 -11.72
N VAL A 33 2.80 8.89 -11.46
CA VAL A 33 3.75 7.81 -11.77
C VAL A 33 3.96 7.70 -13.28
N GLN A 34 2.89 7.77 -14.08
CA GLN A 34 2.98 7.71 -15.55
C GLN A 34 3.79 8.87 -16.11
N ASP A 35 3.62 10.09 -15.58
CA ASP A 35 4.41 11.27 -15.98
C ASP A 35 5.91 11.06 -15.69
N LEU A 36 6.26 10.48 -14.54
CA LEU A 36 7.65 10.17 -14.17
C LEU A 36 8.23 9.03 -15.01
N VAL A 37 7.44 7.98 -15.25
CA VAL A 37 7.84 6.82 -16.08
C VAL A 37 8.03 7.23 -17.54
N ALA A 38 7.24 8.15 -18.07
CA ALA A 38 7.39 8.65 -19.44
C ALA A 38 8.74 9.33 -19.72
N GLY A 39 9.46 9.76 -18.68
CA GLY A 39 10.82 10.29 -18.78
C GLY A 39 11.94 9.23 -18.78
N LEU A 40 11.58 7.94 -18.74
CA LEU A 40 12.49 6.80 -18.70
C LEU A 40 12.57 6.10 -20.07
N SER A 41 13.60 5.27 -20.25
CA SER A 41 13.77 4.39 -21.42
C SER A 41 13.55 2.92 -21.05
N GLU A 42 13.42 2.04 -22.07
CA GLU A 42 13.32 0.58 -21.86
C GLU A 42 14.60 -0.02 -21.24
N ASP A 43 15.74 0.68 -21.34
CA ASP A 43 17.03 0.27 -20.74
C ASP A 43 17.13 0.64 -19.24
N ASP A 44 16.23 1.47 -18.74
CA ASP A 44 16.22 1.83 -17.31
C ASP A 44 15.78 0.64 -16.44
N LEU A 45 16.40 0.50 -15.29
CA LEU A 45 15.96 -0.37 -14.21
C LEU A 45 15.48 0.46 -13.03
N VAL A 46 14.17 0.43 -12.80
CA VAL A 46 13.53 1.20 -11.74
C VAL A 46 13.54 0.44 -10.42
N LEU A 47 13.75 1.14 -9.32
CA LEU A 47 13.51 0.64 -7.96
C LEU A 47 12.35 1.42 -7.32
N ASP A 48 11.38 0.68 -6.75
CA ASP A 48 10.39 1.20 -5.81
C ASP A 48 10.61 0.55 -4.44
N PRO A 49 11.33 1.20 -3.50
CA PRO A 49 11.64 0.62 -2.19
C PRO A 49 10.46 0.63 -1.21
N PHE A 50 9.29 1.11 -1.63
CA PHE A 50 8.04 1.12 -0.87
C PHE A 50 6.88 0.69 -1.77
N CYS A 51 6.86 -0.59 -2.14
CA CYS A 51 5.97 -1.21 -3.12
C CYS A 51 4.50 -0.75 -2.98
N GLY A 52 3.99 -0.72 -1.76
CA GLY A 52 2.60 -0.41 -1.49
C GLY A 52 1.67 -1.25 -2.37
N THR A 53 0.86 -0.61 -3.18
CA THR A 53 -0.09 -1.32 -4.06
C THR A 53 0.52 -1.80 -5.39
N GLY A 54 1.82 -1.66 -5.59
CA GLY A 54 2.51 -2.00 -6.84
C GLY A 54 2.20 -1.03 -8.00
N THR A 55 1.90 0.23 -7.70
CA THR A 55 1.55 1.22 -8.73
C THR A 55 2.72 1.52 -9.65
N THR A 56 3.92 1.77 -9.09
CA THR A 56 5.14 1.99 -9.86
C THR A 56 5.50 0.76 -10.70
N ALA A 57 5.54 -0.42 -10.06
CA ALA A 57 5.92 -1.66 -10.71
C ALA A 57 5.02 -1.98 -11.92
N LEU A 58 3.70 -1.85 -11.76
CA LEU A 58 2.76 -2.07 -12.86
C LEU A 58 2.87 -1.01 -13.96
N ALA A 59 3.03 0.27 -13.59
CA ALA A 59 3.22 1.35 -14.56
C ALA A 59 4.50 1.15 -15.39
N CYS A 60 5.62 0.83 -14.77
CA CYS A 60 6.87 0.49 -15.47
C CYS A 60 6.67 -0.69 -16.42
N SER A 61 6.04 -1.77 -15.93
CA SER A 61 5.78 -2.96 -16.75
C SER A 61 4.90 -2.68 -17.97
N GLN A 62 3.89 -1.81 -17.84
CA GLN A 62 3.06 -1.38 -18.97
C GLN A 62 3.84 -0.56 -20.01
N HIS A 63 4.96 0.07 -19.62
CA HIS A 63 5.87 0.82 -20.50
C HIS A 63 7.12 0.01 -20.91
N LYS A 64 7.13 -1.31 -20.72
CA LYS A 64 8.25 -2.22 -21.00
C LYS A 64 9.52 -1.94 -20.21
N ILE A 65 9.43 -1.21 -19.13
CA ILE A 65 10.54 -0.87 -18.25
C ILE A 65 10.63 -1.90 -17.13
N ALA A 66 11.83 -2.41 -16.85
CA ALA A 66 12.07 -3.32 -15.75
C ALA A 66 11.97 -2.60 -14.40
N CYS A 67 11.34 -3.24 -13.41
CA CYS A 67 11.16 -2.66 -12.08
C CYS A 67 11.30 -3.70 -10.98
N ASP A 68 12.19 -3.44 -10.03
CA ASP A 68 12.21 -4.17 -8.76
C ASP A 68 11.48 -3.35 -7.70
N THR A 69 10.72 -4.01 -6.83
CA THR A 69 9.99 -3.33 -5.75
C THR A 69 10.12 -4.08 -4.43
N VAL A 70 10.17 -3.33 -3.33
CA VAL A 70 10.40 -3.88 -1.98
C VAL A 70 9.27 -3.45 -1.04
N ASP A 71 8.84 -4.34 -0.16
CA ASP A 71 7.94 -4.00 0.95
C ASP A 71 8.15 -4.97 2.11
N VAL A 72 7.95 -4.50 3.34
CA VAL A 72 7.96 -5.36 4.55
C VAL A 72 6.69 -6.20 4.68
N ASN A 73 5.63 -5.83 3.96
CA ASN A 73 4.33 -6.48 4.04
C ASN A 73 4.17 -7.57 2.96
N PRO A 74 4.13 -8.85 3.33
CA PRO A 74 4.03 -9.96 2.38
C PRO A 74 2.74 -9.93 1.54
N PHE A 75 1.65 -9.37 2.06
CA PHE A 75 0.41 -9.19 1.30
C PHE A 75 0.61 -8.20 0.14
N LEU A 76 1.35 -7.11 0.34
CA LEU A 76 1.61 -6.11 -0.71
C LEU A 76 2.55 -6.68 -1.78
N ILE A 77 3.52 -7.49 -1.40
CA ILE A 77 4.39 -8.23 -2.33
C ILE A 77 3.57 -9.21 -3.19
N TRP A 78 2.69 -9.97 -2.56
CA TRP A 78 1.75 -10.84 -3.30
C TRP A 78 0.89 -10.03 -4.28
N LEU A 79 0.31 -8.92 -3.82
CA LEU A 79 -0.56 -8.09 -4.65
C LEU A 79 0.17 -7.50 -5.85
N ALA A 80 1.38 -6.97 -5.67
CA ALA A 80 2.21 -6.44 -6.74
C ALA A 80 2.58 -7.54 -7.75
N THR A 81 2.98 -8.71 -7.25
CA THR A 81 3.28 -9.89 -8.10
C THR A 81 2.05 -10.30 -8.91
N ALA A 82 0.87 -10.38 -8.30
CA ALA A 82 -0.36 -10.71 -9.01
C ALA A 82 -0.73 -9.66 -10.06
N LYS A 83 -0.60 -8.37 -9.75
CA LYS A 83 -0.89 -7.28 -10.69
C LYS A 83 0.03 -7.29 -11.91
N CYS A 84 1.29 -7.66 -11.75
CA CYS A 84 2.29 -7.69 -12.81
C CYS A 84 2.41 -9.05 -13.50
N ALA A 85 1.63 -10.03 -13.07
CA ALA A 85 1.66 -11.37 -13.64
C ALA A 85 1.04 -11.44 -15.04
N LEU A 86 1.55 -12.37 -15.86
CA LEU A 86 0.91 -12.79 -17.10
C LEU A 86 -0.14 -13.86 -16.78
N TYR A 87 -1.33 -13.71 -17.33
CA TYR A 87 -2.43 -14.65 -17.20
C TYR A 87 -2.80 -15.19 -18.56
N SER A 88 -2.82 -16.53 -18.69
CA SER A 88 -3.27 -17.19 -19.91
C SER A 88 -4.81 -17.11 -20.04
N GLN A 89 -5.29 -17.20 -21.27
CA GLN A 89 -6.75 -17.26 -21.50
C GLN A 89 -7.43 -18.41 -20.75
N ALA A 90 -6.75 -19.55 -20.60
CA ALA A 90 -7.27 -20.69 -19.85
C ALA A 90 -7.41 -20.40 -18.35
N GLU A 91 -6.47 -19.65 -17.74
CA GLU A 91 -6.55 -19.23 -16.33
C GLU A 91 -7.70 -18.23 -16.12
N ILE A 92 -7.88 -17.29 -17.06
CA ILE A 92 -9.00 -16.32 -17.02
C ILE A 92 -10.35 -17.06 -17.15
N GLN A 93 -10.48 -17.98 -18.11
CA GLN A 93 -11.70 -18.77 -18.29
C GLN A 93 -12.04 -19.63 -17.08
N ARG A 94 -11.05 -20.21 -16.39
CA ARG A 94 -11.26 -20.95 -15.13
C ARG A 94 -11.89 -20.06 -14.05
N VAL A 95 -11.44 -18.83 -13.92
CA VAL A 95 -11.97 -17.87 -12.93
C VAL A 95 -13.40 -17.48 -13.27
N GLN A 96 -13.72 -17.28 -14.55
CA GLN A 96 -15.08 -17.00 -15.01
C GLN A 96 -16.02 -18.18 -14.78
N ALA A 97 -15.60 -19.39 -15.19
CA ALA A 97 -16.37 -20.61 -14.98
C ALA A 97 -16.59 -20.91 -13.48
N PHE A 98 -15.63 -20.58 -12.62
CA PHE A 98 -15.80 -20.69 -11.17
C PHE A 98 -16.95 -19.80 -10.68
N ALA A 99 -17.02 -18.54 -11.10
CA ALA A 99 -18.08 -17.63 -10.72
C ALA A 99 -19.45 -18.05 -11.27
N GLU A 100 -19.51 -18.60 -12.50
CA GLU A 100 -20.72 -19.11 -13.12
C GLU A 100 -21.29 -20.32 -12.34
N ARG A 101 -20.45 -21.29 -11.94
CA ARG A 101 -20.86 -22.42 -11.11
C ARG A 101 -21.44 -21.98 -9.77
N LEU A 102 -20.83 -20.98 -9.13
CA LEU A 102 -21.36 -20.45 -7.88
C LEU A 102 -22.74 -19.79 -8.08
N ALA A 103 -22.91 -19.06 -9.18
CA ALA A 103 -24.19 -18.41 -9.51
C ALA A 103 -25.31 -19.42 -9.80
N SER A 104 -24.98 -20.63 -10.24
CA SER A 104 -25.96 -21.73 -10.47
C SER A 104 -26.37 -22.47 -9.21
N GLY A 105 -25.89 -22.08 -8.04
CA GLY A 105 -26.34 -22.65 -6.75
C GLY A 105 -25.46 -23.73 -6.14
N GLU A 106 -24.25 -23.91 -6.65
CA GLU A 106 -23.30 -24.94 -6.16
C GLU A 106 -22.45 -24.48 -4.94
N LEU A 107 -22.97 -23.57 -4.10
CA LEU A 107 -22.35 -23.25 -2.81
C LEU A 107 -22.54 -24.43 -1.85
N GLY A 108 -21.65 -25.42 -1.95
CA GLY A 108 -21.62 -26.57 -1.02
C GLY A 108 -21.20 -26.09 0.38
N GLY A 109 -21.91 -26.55 1.41
CA GLY A 109 -21.55 -26.30 2.80
C GLY A 109 -20.23 -27.00 3.14
N SER A 110 -19.19 -26.24 3.39
CA SER A 110 -17.98 -26.71 4.07
C SER A 110 -17.96 -26.13 5.48
N GLU A 111 -17.25 -26.77 6.41
CA GLU A 111 -17.00 -26.20 7.73
C GLU A 111 -16.46 -24.77 7.55
N ALA A 112 -17.20 -23.81 8.10
CA ALA A 112 -16.96 -22.41 7.87
C ALA A 112 -15.76 -21.92 8.69
N TRP A 113 -14.57 -21.93 8.08
CA TRP A 113 -13.43 -21.23 8.65
C TRP A 113 -13.65 -19.71 8.57
N ALA A 114 -13.45 -19.02 9.68
CA ALA A 114 -13.48 -17.57 9.76
C ALA A 114 -12.10 -17.04 10.15
N PRO A 115 -11.65 -15.89 9.61
CA PRO A 115 -10.36 -15.32 9.95
C PRO A 115 -10.35 -14.82 11.42
N PRO A 116 -9.23 -14.96 12.15
CA PRO A 116 -9.12 -14.58 13.55
C PRO A 116 -9.02 -13.06 13.76
N ILE A 117 -9.94 -12.31 13.20
CA ILE A 117 -10.03 -10.85 13.36
C ILE A 117 -10.73 -10.56 14.68
N GLN A 118 -10.10 -9.73 15.53
CA GLN A 118 -10.75 -9.25 16.73
C GLN A 118 -12.05 -8.51 16.40
N ASP A 119 -13.11 -8.78 17.14
CA ASP A 119 -14.44 -8.21 16.93
C ASP A 119 -14.98 -8.41 15.50
N ILE A 120 -14.78 -9.61 14.91
CA ILE A 120 -15.14 -9.92 13.53
C ILE A 120 -16.61 -9.58 13.20
N HIS A 121 -17.51 -9.71 14.18
CA HIS A 121 -18.93 -9.37 14.02
C HIS A 121 -19.22 -7.87 13.85
N LYS A 122 -18.24 -7.00 14.15
CA LYS A 122 -18.30 -5.57 13.78
C LYS A 122 -18.01 -5.34 12.30
N TRP A 123 -17.33 -6.30 11.65
CA TRP A 123 -17.00 -6.25 10.23
C TRP A 123 -18.11 -6.83 9.37
N TRP A 124 -18.62 -8.00 9.73
CA TRP A 124 -19.64 -8.72 8.97
C TRP A 124 -20.70 -9.27 9.92
N SER A 125 -21.97 -9.20 9.52
CA SER A 125 -23.04 -9.94 10.20
C SER A 125 -22.78 -11.44 10.08
N GLU A 126 -23.32 -12.23 11.00
CA GLU A 126 -23.13 -13.68 11.00
C GLU A 126 -23.52 -14.36 9.66
N PRO A 127 -24.67 -14.02 9.02
CA PRO A 127 -25.00 -14.58 7.71
C PRO A 127 -23.98 -14.16 6.61
N THR A 128 -23.48 -12.92 6.65
CA THR A 128 -22.48 -12.45 5.68
C THR A 128 -21.13 -13.15 5.90
N LEU A 129 -20.73 -13.33 7.16
CA LEU A 129 -19.50 -14.03 7.50
C LEU A 129 -19.57 -15.50 7.06
N HIS A 130 -20.70 -16.17 7.27
CA HIS A 130 -20.93 -17.55 6.81
C HIS A 130 -20.81 -17.68 5.29
N ALA A 131 -21.45 -16.77 4.55
CA ALA A 131 -21.37 -16.75 3.08
C ALA A 131 -19.93 -16.51 2.57
N LEU A 132 -19.19 -15.58 3.19
CA LEU A 132 -17.79 -15.32 2.87
C LEU A 132 -16.89 -16.53 3.18
N SER A 133 -17.12 -17.21 4.30
CA SER A 133 -16.36 -18.40 4.69
C SER A 133 -16.57 -19.56 3.73
N GLY A 134 -17.81 -19.80 3.31
CA GLY A 134 -18.14 -20.82 2.30
C GLY A 134 -17.49 -20.51 0.94
N LEU A 135 -17.57 -19.26 0.50
CA LEU A 135 -16.92 -18.79 -0.73
C LEU A 135 -15.39 -18.97 -0.65
N PHE A 136 -14.77 -18.58 0.47
CA PHE A 136 -13.33 -18.72 0.68
C PHE A 136 -12.86 -20.19 0.63
N ALA A 137 -13.62 -21.09 1.27
CA ALA A 137 -13.30 -22.51 1.28
C ALA A 137 -13.32 -23.10 -0.14
N GLN A 138 -14.33 -22.76 -0.95
CA GLN A 138 -14.42 -23.25 -2.34
C GLN A 138 -13.31 -22.67 -3.22
N MET A 139 -13.05 -21.36 -3.11
CA MET A 139 -11.97 -20.70 -3.85
C MET A 139 -10.59 -21.30 -3.52
N SER A 140 -10.40 -21.76 -2.27
CA SER A 140 -9.13 -22.34 -1.82
C SER A 140 -8.82 -23.68 -2.49
N GLN A 141 -9.83 -24.33 -3.08
CA GLN A 141 -9.70 -25.61 -3.82
C GLN A 141 -9.21 -25.42 -5.26
N GLU A 142 -9.14 -24.17 -5.78
CA GLU A 142 -8.61 -23.92 -7.13
C GLU A 142 -7.15 -24.35 -7.22
N SER A 143 -6.86 -25.26 -8.14
CA SER A 143 -5.53 -25.86 -8.29
C SER A 143 -4.51 -24.95 -8.96
N SER A 144 -4.95 -24.11 -9.91
CA SER A 144 -4.09 -23.13 -10.58
C SER A 144 -3.76 -21.99 -9.63
N ALA A 145 -2.49 -21.81 -9.30
CA ALA A 145 -2.02 -20.68 -8.45
C ALA A 145 -2.40 -19.32 -9.06
N ARG A 146 -2.26 -19.16 -10.36
CA ARG A 146 -2.61 -17.93 -11.09
C ARG A 146 -4.10 -17.64 -11.05
N SER A 147 -4.95 -18.64 -11.34
CA SER A 147 -6.42 -18.50 -11.23
C SER A 147 -6.83 -18.19 -9.80
N ARG A 148 -6.21 -18.86 -8.82
CA ARG A 148 -6.46 -18.61 -7.40
C ARG A 148 -6.10 -17.20 -6.96
N ASP A 149 -5.03 -16.59 -7.52
CA ASP A 149 -4.68 -15.20 -7.24
C ASP A 149 -5.77 -14.24 -7.74
N LEU A 150 -6.31 -14.43 -8.93
CA LEU A 150 -7.43 -13.63 -9.45
C LEU A 150 -8.70 -13.79 -8.59
N LEU A 151 -9.03 -15.04 -8.18
CA LEU A 151 -10.15 -15.29 -7.26
C LEU A 151 -9.96 -14.62 -5.91
N ARG A 152 -8.73 -14.65 -5.33
CA ARG A 152 -8.41 -13.98 -4.07
C ARG A 152 -8.60 -12.46 -4.17
N ILE A 153 -8.23 -11.85 -5.29
CA ILE A 153 -8.45 -10.42 -5.53
C ILE A 153 -9.96 -10.12 -5.58
N ALA A 154 -10.73 -10.90 -6.34
CA ALA A 154 -12.17 -10.76 -6.41
C ALA A 154 -12.84 -10.97 -5.03
N PHE A 155 -12.40 -11.97 -4.28
CA PHE A 155 -12.84 -12.23 -2.90
C PHE A 155 -12.58 -11.05 -1.97
N CYS A 156 -11.36 -10.50 -1.98
CA CYS A 156 -11.00 -9.33 -1.17
C CYS A 156 -11.92 -8.13 -1.47
N ARG A 157 -12.31 -7.94 -2.72
CA ARG A 157 -13.28 -6.90 -3.10
C ARG A 157 -14.66 -7.18 -2.52
N ALA A 158 -15.18 -8.41 -2.70
CA ALA A 158 -16.48 -8.80 -2.15
C ALA A 158 -16.50 -8.68 -0.62
N ALA A 159 -15.46 -9.13 0.06
CA ALA A 159 -15.34 -9.07 1.51
C ALA A 159 -15.39 -7.62 2.03
N ILE A 160 -14.69 -6.69 1.37
CA ILE A 160 -14.67 -5.29 1.83
C ILE A 160 -15.93 -4.52 1.45
N GLU A 161 -16.57 -4.84 0.32
CA GLU A 161 -17.82 -4.21 -0.11
C GLU A 161 -19.02 -4.65 0.74
N THR A 162 -18.97 -5.86 1.30
CA THR A 162 -19.98 -6.38 2.23
C THR A 162 -19.70 -6.09 3.69
N ALA A 163 -18.53 -5.48 4.01
CA ALA A 163 -18.17 -5.13 5.37
C ALA A 163 -18.93 -3.91 5.89
N ALA A 164 -19.27 -3.92 7.17
CA ALA A 164 -19.90 -2.81 7.89
C ALA A 164 -18.88 -1.70 8.25
N VAL A 165 -18.10 -1.26 7.26
CA VAL A 165 -17.07 -0.22 7.43
C VAL A 165 -17.29 0.95 6.50
N SER A 166 -16.93 2.14 6.97
CA SER A 166 -16.89 3.36 6.18
C SER A 166 -15.45 3.79 5.94
N PHE A 167 -15.14 4.11 4.70
CA PHE A 167 -13.86 4.67 4.28
C PHE A 167 -13.97 6.18 3.96
N GLY A 168 -14.94 6.86 4.56
CA GLY A 168 -15.20 8.29 4.31
C GLY A 168 -14.15 9.23 4.91
N HIS A 169 -13.40 8.77 5.91
CA HIS A 169 -12.32 9.49 6.58
C HIS A 169 -10.96 8.82 6.33
N GLN A 170 -9.87 9.46 6.78
CA GLN A 170 -8.51 8.92 6.71
C GLN A 170 -8.33 7.63 7.52
N SER A 171 -9.24 7.36 8.46
CA SER A 171 -9.28 6.12 9.22
C SER A 171 -10.60 5.40 8.96
N MET A 172 -10.51 4.08 8.85
CA MET A 172 -11.65 3.19 8.78
C MET A 172 -12.52 3.31 10.04
N SER A 173 -13.82 3.50 9.87
CA SER A 173 -14.79 3.52 10.97
C SER A 173 -15.89 2.48 10.71
N PHE A 174 -16.39 1.86 11.78
CA PHE A 174 -17.52 0.95 11.68
C PHE A 174 -18.83 1.72 11.51
N ARG A 175 -19.74 1.20 10.69
CA ARG A 175 -21.15 1.56 10.65
C ARG A 175 -21.91 0.64 11.61
N ALA A 176 -23.10 1.04 12.02
CA ALA A 176 -24.01 0.10 12.68
C ALA A 176 -24.28 -1.07 11.70
N VAL A 177 -24.08 -2.28 12.19
CA VAL A 177 -24.50 -3.47 11.44
C VAL A 177 -26.01 -3.52 11.56
N ASP A 178 -26.74 -3.39 10.45
CA ASP A 178 -28.19 -3.59 10.43
C ASP A 178 -28.47 -5.02 10.87
N SER A 179 -28.86 -5.18 12.13
CA SER A 179 -29.10 -6.49 12.76
C SER A 179 -30.50 -7.05 12.48
N GLN A 180 -31.36 -6.28 11.81
CA GLN A 180 -32.70 -6.75 11.45
C GLN A 180 -32.85 -6.83 9.93
N PRO A 181 -32.87 -8.06 9.35
CA PRO A 181 -33.30 -8.22 7.98
C PRO A 181 -34.77 -7.77 7.88
N THR A 182 -35.04 -6.80 7.03
CA THR A 182 -36.42 -6.51 6.63
C THR A 182 -36.92 -7.65 5.75
N LEU A 183 -38.25 -7.88 5.71
CA LEU A 183 -38.87 -8.95 4.91
C LEU A 183 -38.48 -8.93 3.39
N PHE A 184 -37.88 -7.83 2.92
CA PHE A 184 -37.48 -7.56 1.55
C PHE A 184 -35.96 -7.39 1.39
N SER A 185 -35.14 -7.73 2.42
CA SER A 185 -33.69 -7.62 2.26
C SER A 185 -33.15 -8.83 1.49
N GLU A 186 -32.31 -8.58 0.51
CA GLU A 186 -31.57 -9.59 -0.25
C GLU A 186 -30.80 -10.52 0.72
N PRO A 187 -30.84 -11.87 0.53
CA PRO A 187 -30.05 -12.80 1.32
C PRO A 187 -28.57 -12.41 1.34
N ALA A 188 -27.90 -12.61 2.46
CA ALA A 188 -26.48 -12.29 2.59
C ALA A 188 -25.61 -13.08 1.59
N SER A 189 -25.97 -14.34 1.32
CA SER A 189 -25.35 -15.18 0.29
C SER A 189 -25.39 -14.52 -1.09
N ASP A 190 -26.59 -14.07 -1.50
CA ASP A 190 -26.79 -13.51 -2.84
C ASP A 190 -26.06 -12.20 -3.00
N ARG A 191 -26.05 -11.36 -1.95
CA ARG A 191 -25.29 -10.11 -1.90
C ARG A 191 -23.78 -10.36 -2.01
N VAL A 192 -23.23 -11.32 -1.24
CA VAL A 192 -21.81 -11.69 -1.29
C VAL A 192 -21.45 -12.21 -2.69
N LEU A 193 -22.28 -13.13 -3.21
CA LEU A 193 -22.09 -13.71 -4.53
C LEU A 193 -22.18 -12.68 -5.64
N GLY A 194 -23.13 -11.74 -5.57
CA GLY A 194 -23.29 -10.66 -6.54
C GLY A 194 -22.07 -9.71 -6.57
N HIS A 195 -21.52 -9.36 -5.41
CA HIS A 195 -20.28 -8.58 -5.34
C HIS A 195 -19.08 -9.37 -5.89
N PHE A 196 -18.98 -10.66 -5.55
CA PHE A 196 -17.90 -11.50 -6.01
C PHE A 196 -17.93 -11.71 -7.52
N THR A 197 -19.07 -12.06 -8.11
CA THR A 197 -19.23 -12.28 -9.56
C THR A 197 -18.90 -11.02 -10.35
N ARG A 198 -19.37 -9.86 -9.89
CA ARG A 198 -19.00 -8.56 -10.50
C ARG A 198 -17.50 -8.33 -10.41
N ALA A 199 -16.89 -8.58 -9.25
CA ALA A 199 -15.44 -8.44 -9.08
C ALA A 199 -14.66 -9.40 -9.97
N VAL A 200 -15.11 -10.64 -10.15
CA VAL A 200 -14.51 -11.62 -11.08
C VAL A 200 -14.55 -11.08 -12.50
N THR A 201 -15.68 -10.55 -12.96
CA THR A 201 -15.80 -10.00 -14.32
C THR A 201 -14.78 -8.87 -14.57
N GLU A 202 -14.69 -7.91 -13.65
CA GLU A 202 -13.76 -6.78 -13.78
C GLU A 202 -12.29 -7.20 -13.68
N VAL A 203 -11.98 -8.14 -12.77
CA VAL A 203 -10.62 -8.68 -12.59
C VAL A 203 -10.22 -9.50 -13.82
N ALA A 204 -11.08 -10.38 -14.31
CA ALA A 204 -10.84 -11.21 -15.50
C ALA A 204 -10.61 -10.35 -16.75
N GLN A 205 -11.45 -9.31 -16.95
CA GLN A 205 -11.29 -8.38 -18.09
C GLN A 205 -9.92 -7.70 -18.08
N SER A 206 -9.50 -7.17 -16.93
CA SER A 206 -8.20 -6.49 -16.83
C SER A 206 -7.01 -7.44 -16.74
N ALA A 207 -7.23 -8.71 -16.33
CA ALA A 207 -6.19 -9.74 -16.35
C ALA A 207 -5.74 -10.11 -17.78
N ALA A 208 -6.58 -9.86 -18.79
CA ALA A 208 -6.23 -10.04 -20.21
C ALA A 208 -5.21 -9.02 -20.72
N GLU A 209 -5.00 -7.89 -20.03
CA GLU A 209 -3.94 -6.95 -20.33
C GLU A 209 -2.57 -7.61 -20.09
N THR A 210 -1.62 -7.41 -21.00
CA THR A 210 -0.28 -8.01 -20.94
C THR A 210 0.74 -6.99 -20.44
N PRO A 211 1.21 -7.06 -19.19
CA PRO A 211 2.39 -6.32 -18.76
C PRO A 211 3.62 -6.83 -19.51
N LEU A 212 4.46 -5.93 -20.01
CA LEU A 212 5.56 -6.28 -20.91
C LEU A 212 6.94 -6.19 -20.25
N GLY A 213 7.11 -5.25 -19.29
CA GLY A 213 8.36 -5.10 -18.54
C GLY A 213 8.47 -6.11 -17.40
N ALA A 214 9.68 -6.60 -17.14
CA ALA A 214 9.96 -7.52 -16.06
C ALA A 214 9.78 -6.84 -14.70
N VAL A 215 9.08 -7.50 -13.77
CA VAL A 215 8.90 -7.03 -12.40
C VAL A 215 9.35 -8.09 -11.41
N LYS A 216 10.16 -7.66 -10.42
CA LYS A 216 10.54 -8.49 -9.28
C LYS A 216 10.07 -7.80 -7.99
N ALA A 217 9.16 -8.44 -7.27
CA ALA A 217 8.72 -7.99 -5.96
C ALA A 217 9.45 -8.77 -4.86
N VAL A 218 10.11 -8.05 -3.95
CA VAL A 218 10.99 -8.60 -2.91
C VAL A 218 10.42 -8.26 -1.53
N LEU A 219 10.21 -9.28 -0.71
CA LEU A 219 9.87 -9.10 0.69
C LEU A 219 11.13 -8.66 1.46
N GLY A 220 11.10 -7.46 2.02
CA GLY A 220 12.27 -6.92 2.72
C GLY A 220 12.05 -5.54 3.31
N ASP A 221 13.04 -5.09 4.06
CA ASP A 221 13.05 -3.79 4.70
C ASP A 221 13.82 -2.78 3.83
N SER A 222 13.21 -1.64 3.56
CA SER A 222 13.84 -0.57 2.77
C SER A 222 15.09 0.04 3.43
N ARG A 223 15.29 -0.18 4.73
CA ARG A 223 16.52 0.21 5.45
C ARG A 223 17.69 -0.73 5.18
N GLU A 224 17.43 -1.90 4.58
CA GLU A 224 18.38 -2.98 4.33
C GLU A 224 18.53 -3.29 2.82
N LEU A 225 18.23 -2.35 1.93
CA LEU A 225 18.25 -2.57 0.47
C LEU A 225 19.58 -3.15 -0.02
N ALA A 226 20.70 -2.66 0.51
CA ALA A 226 22.04 -3.13 0.13
C ALA A 226 22.34 -4.58 0.52
N GLN A 227 21.51 -5.19 1.38
CA GLN A 227 21.64 -6.60 1.79
C GLN A 227 20.77 -7.53 0.95
N ILE A 228 19.69 -7.00 0.39
CA ILE A 228 18.65 -7.80 -0.31
C ILE A 228 18.59 -7.56 -1.81
N LEU A 229 19.26 -6.53 -2.31
CA LEU A 229 19.28 -6.12 -3.72
C LEU A 229 20.72 -6.02 -4.25
N PRO A 230 20.92 -6.14 -5.56
CA PRO A 230 22.22 -5.90 -6.18
C PRO A 230 22.71 -4.46 -5.97
N LEU A 231 24.00 -4.30 -5.69
CA LEU A 231 24.64 -3.01 -5.54
C LEU A 231 24.82 -2.31 -6.90
N GLU A 232 24.80 -0.99 -6.92
CA GLU A 232 25.11 -0.12 -8.06
C GLU A 232 24.38 -0.47 -9.37
N ARG A 233 23.10 -0.87 -9.25
CA ARG A 233 22.35 -1.41 -10.38
C ARG A 233 21.20 -0.52 -10.87
N TYR A 234 20.50 0.14 -9.99
CA TYR A 234 19.27 0.84 -10.34
C TYR A 234 19.56 2.23 -10.92
N THR A 235 18.97 2.52 -12.11
CA THR A 235 19.17 3.77 -12.84
C THR A 235 18.11 4.81 -12.52
N ALA A 236 17.00 4.39 -11.93
CA ALA A 236 15.95 5.30 -11.49
C ALA A 236 15.24 4.79 -10.23
N VAL A 237 14.74 5.72 -9.43
CA VAL A 237 13.83 5.45 -8.29
C VAL A 237 12.57 6.28 -8.47
N ILE A 238 11.42 5.62 -8.43
CA ILE A 238 10.10 6.26 -8.39
C ILE A 238 9.32 5.62 -7.25
N THR A 239 9.08 6.39 -6.19
CA THR A 239 8.49 5.84 -4.97
C THR A 239 7.71 6.87 -4.17
N SER A 240 6.86 6.38 -3.28
CA SER A 240 6.20 7.19 -2.26
C SER A 240 6.37 6.53 -0.89
N PRO A 241 7.36 6.95 -0.09
CA PRO A 241 7.54 6.41 1.26
C PRO A 241 6.31 6.66 2.12
N PRO A 242 6.08 5.87 3.18
CA PRO A 242 5.04 6.15 4.15
C PRO A 242 5.14 7.59 4.66
N TYR A 243 4.00 8.30 4.77
CA TYR A 243 4.02 9.68 5.26
C TYR A 243 4.05 9.74 6.79
N PRO A 244 4.75 10.68 7.41
CA PRO A 244 4.76 10.87 8.86
C PRO A 244 3.44 11.50 9.35
N ASN A 245 2.33 10.78 9.20
CA ASN A 245 0.98 11.27 9.48
C ASN A 245 0.17 10.35 10.43
N ARG A 246 0.84 9.40 11.10
CA ARG A 246 0.25 8.40 12.00
C ARG A 246 -0.76 7.44 11.33
N MET A 247 -0.71 7.29 10.04
CA MET A 247 -1.52 6.27 9.37
C MET A 247 -0.84 4.91 9.51
N SER A 248 -1.52 3.94 10.12
CA SER A 248 -1.07 2.54 10.06
C SER A 248 -1.60 1.89 8.79
N TYR A 249 -0.68 1.57 7.89
CA TYR A 249 -1.00 0.85 6.66
C TYR A 249 -1.44 -0.59 6.95
N ILE A 250 -0.87 -1.22 7.97
CA ILE A 250 -1.23 -2.58 8.38
C ILE A 250 -2.69 -2.62 8.88
N ARG A 251 -3.10 -1.62 9.67
CA ARG A 251 -4.47 -1.50 10.15
C ARG A 251 -5.49 -1.44 9.00
N GLU A 252 -5.18 -0.70 7.94
CA GLU A 252 -6.06 -0.55 6.77
C GLU A 252 -6.14 -1.84 5.94
N LEU A 253 -5.05 -2.62 5.90
CA LEU A 253 -4.94 -3.84 5.11
C LEU A 253 -5.36 -5.10 5.87
N ARG A 254 -5.51 -5.04 7.19
CA ARG A 254 -5.75 -6.20 8.06
C ARG A 254 -6.90 -7.12 7.62
N PRO A 255 -8.07 -6.65 7.11
CA PRO A 255 -9.12 -7.58 6.69
C PRO A 255 -8.67 -8.50 5.55
N TYR A 256 -7.94 -7.96 4.57
CA TYR A 256 -7.37 -8.76 3.48
C TYR A 256 -6.31 -9.73 4.01
N MET A 257 -5.44 -9.24 4.89
CA MET A 257 -4.31 -10.03 5.42
C MET A 257 -4.78 -11.19 6.28
N TYR A 258 -5.83 -11.02 7.08
CA TYR A 258 -6.41 -12.09 7.87
C TYR A 258 -7.13 -13.13 7.00
N TRP A 259 -7.97 -12.70 6.07
CA TRP A 259 -8.65 -13.59 5.14
C TRP A 259 -7.69 -14.43 4.30
N LEU A 260 -6.61 -13.85 3.84
CA LEU A 260 -5.62 -14.54 3.00
C LEU A 260 -4.52 -15.26 3.79
N GLY A 261 -4.58 -15.27 5.12
CA GLY A 261 -3.65 -15.99 5.99
C GLY A 261 -2.28 -15.31 6.18
N TYR A 262 -2.15 -14.02 5.86
CA TYR A 262 -0.92 -13.24 6.13
C TYR A 262 -0.80 -12.78 7.58
N LEU A 263 -1.88 -12.85 8.34
CA LEU A 263 -1.93 -12.57 9.77
C LEU A 263 -2.74 -13.66 10.46
N SER A 264 -2.26 -14.16 11.59
CA SER A 264 -2.94 -15.12 12.45
C SER A 264 -3.46 -14.49 13.74
N ASP A 265 -2.91 -13.36 14.16
CA ASP A 265 -3.31 -12.67 15.38
C ASP A 265 -2.95 -11.17 15.37
N GLY A 266 -3.45 -10.44 16.39
CA GLY A 266 -3.16 -9.00 16.56
C GLY A 266 -1.72 -8.68 16.93
N ARG A 267 -0.97 -9.64 17.48
CA ARG A 267 0.44 -9.47 17.82
C ARG A 267 1.29 -9.40 16.56
N GLN A 268 1.08 -10.32 15.62
CA GLN A 268 1.78 -10.31 14.32
C GLN A 268 1.49 -9.00 13.55
N ALA A 269 0.24 -8.53 13.58
CA ALA A 269 -0.11 -7.25 12.97
C ALA A 269 0.65 -6.07 13.59
N GLY A 270 0.78 -6.04 14.93
CA GLY A 270 1.55 -5.00 15.62
C GLY A 270 3.05 -5.09 15.40
N GLU A 271 3.60 -6.31 15.27
CA GLU A 271 5.01 -6.52 14.95
C GLU A 271 5.35 -6.08 13.52
N LEU A 272 4.46 -6.37 12.56
CA LEU A 272 4.64 -5.92 11.20
C LEU A 272 4.51 -4.39 11.08
N ASP A 273 3.57 -3.79 11.82
CA ASP A 273 3.43 -2.32 11.86
C ASP A 273 4.66 -1.64 12.47
N TRP A 274 5.30 -2.27 13.46
CA TRP A 274 6.56 -1.77 14.04
C TRP A 274 7.73 -1.81 13.04
N LYS A 275 7.79 -2.83 12.18
CA LYS A 275 8.80 -2.94 11.13
C LYS A 275 8.61 -1.87 10.03
N ALA A 276 7.38 -1.46 9.77
CA ALA A 276 7.11 -0.43 8.79
C ALA A 276 7.59 0.95 9.27
N ILE A 277 8.24 1.71 8.39
CA ILE A 277 8.58 3.11 8.65
C ILE A 277 7.28 3.87 8.92
N GLY A 278 7.24 4.59 10.05
CA GLY A 278 6.05 5.36 10.44
C GLY A 278 4.89 4.53 11.03
N GLY A 279 5.11 3.26 11.37
CA GLY A 279 4.11 2.44 12.05
C GLY A 279 3.81 2.93 13.48
N THR A 280 2.52 2.99 13.84
CA THR A 280 2.06 3.53 15.14
C THR A 280 0.87 2.79 15.75
N TRP A 281 0.50 1.62 15.24
CA TRP A 281 -0.71 0.92 15.69
C TRP A 281 -0.40 -0.25 16.63
N GLY A 282 -1.27 -0.43 17.63
CA GLY A 282 -1.17 -1.55 18.55
C GLY A 282 0.16 -1.55 19.31
N ARG A 283 0.89 -2.66 19.22
CA ARG A 283 2.21 -2.84 19.85
C ARG A 283 3.25 -1.81 19.41
N ALA A 284 3.20 -1.34 18.15
CA ALA A 284 4.09 -0.30 17.65
C ALA A 284 3.99 0.99 18.47
N THR A 285 2.79 1.41 18.91
CA THR A 285 2.63 2.56 19.80
C THR A 285 3.38 2.41 21.12
N SER A 286 3.29 1.23 21.75
CA SER A 286 3.97 0.96 23.02
C SER A 286 5.50 0.90 22.85
N LEU A 287 5.98 0.45 21.70
CA LEU A 287 7.41 0.42 21.37
C LEU A 287 7.95 1.82 21.09
N VAL A 288 7.20 2.67 20.37
CA VAL A 288 7.55 4.09 20.19
C VAL A 288 7.65 4.82 21.52
N ALA A 289 6.76 4.54 22.47
CA ALA A 289 6.80 5.17 23.80
C ALA A 289 8.08 4.84 24.59
N LYS A 290 8.74 3.72 24.30
CA LYS A 290 9.99 3.25 24.92
C LYS A 290 11.23 3.48 24.05
N TRP A 291 11.02 3.93 22.82
CA TRP A 291 12.11 4.13 21.87
C TRP A 291 12.94 5.37 22.25
N GLU A 292 14.25 5.27 22.12
CA GLU A 292 15.20 6.34 22.34
C GLU A 292 16.00 6.63 21.07
N PRO A 293 16.32 7.90 20.80
CA PRO A 293 17.13 8.30 19.66
C PRO A 293 18.52 7.66 19.65
N ASN A 294 19.00 7.31 18.47
CA ASN A 294 20.37 6.88 18.27
C ASN A 294 21.30 8.10 18.19
N ALA A 295 22.16 8.31 19.18
CA ALA A 295 23.09 9.42 19.24
C ALA A 295 24.08 9.47 18.05
N GLY A 296 24.26 8.36 17.31
CA GLY A 296 25.12 8.28 16.13
C GLY A 296 24.44 8.64 14.82
N LEU A 297 23.12 8.90 14.83
CA LEU A 297 22.36 9.30 13.63
C LEU A 297 21.95 10.76 13.72
N GLU A 298 22.39 11.55 12.77
CA GLU A 298 22.02 12.94 12.65
C GLU A 298 21.04 13.14 11.48
N ILE A 299 19.97 13.90 11.70
CA ILE A 299 19.06 14.33 10.65
C ILE A 299 19.52 15.71 10.15
N PRO A 300 20.00 15.82 8.89
CA PRO A 300 20.78 16.97 8.40
C PRO A 300 19.92 18.18 8.01
N TRP A 301 18.71 18.30 8.55
CA TRP A 301 17.88 19.50 8.37
C TRP A 301 17.95 20.38 9.61
N ALA A 302 18.44 21.60 9.45
CA ALA A 302 18.77 22.51 10.57
C ALA A 302 17.58 22.78 11.54
N GLY A 303 16.32 22.74 11.05
CA GLY A 303 15.12 22.94 11.85
C GLY A 303 14.60 21.69 12.58
N PHE A 304 15.21 20.52 12.37
CA PHE A 304 14.64 19.23 12.79
C PHE A 304 14.39 19.12 14.30
N TYR A 305 15.42 19.34 15.08
CA TYR A 305 15.33 19.19 16.55
C TYR A 305 14.41 20.23 17.19
N ALA A 306 14.38 21.45 16.65
CA ALA A 306 13.43 22.48 17.12
C ALA A 306 11.97 22.05 16.82
N CYS A 307 11.72 21.51 15.62
CA CYS A 307 10.41 20.99 15.23
C CYS A 307 9.98 19.80 16.12
N VAL A 308 10.88 18.82 16.32
CA VAL A 308 10.62 17.65 17.18
C VAL A 308 10.34 18.07 18.62
N ASN A 309 11.12 19.01 19.18
CA ASN A 309 10.92 19.50 20.55
C ASN A 309 9.58 20.21 20.71
N ALA A 310 9.19 21.06 19.76
CA ALA A 310 7.88 21.73 19.78
C ALA A 310 6.69 20.72 19.72
N ILE A 311 6.86 19.61 19.00
CA ILE A 311 5.88 18.51 19.01
C ILE A 311 5.91 17.78 20.35
N LYS A 312 7.11 17.51 20.90
CA LYS A 312 7.32 16.81 22.17
C LYS A 312 6.70 17.54 23.37
N GLU A 313 6.75 18.87 23.39
CA GLU A 313 6.08 19.69 24.41
C GLU A 313 4.58 19.43 24.49
N ARG A 314 3.95 19.06 23.37
CA ARG A 314 2.51 18.71 23.30
C ARG A 314 2.26 17.23 23.53
N SER A 315 3.19 16.38 23.09
CA SER A 315 3.12 14.92 23.20
C SER A 315 4.50 14.29 23.02
N ASP A 316 5.07 13.75 24.09
CA ASP A 316 6.33 13.03 24.06
C ASP A 316 6.29 11.86 23.07
N LEU A 317 5.17 11.11 23.05
CA LEU A 317 4.96 10.00 22.10
C LEU A 317 5.07 10.45 20.64
N LEU A 318 4.48 11.61 20.30
CA LEU A 318 4.52 12.10 18.92
C LEU A 318 5.87 12.69 18.56
N GLY A 319 6.58 13.32 19.49
CA GLY A 319 7.96 13.74 19.28
C GLY A 319 8.88 12.55 18.99
N ARG A 320 8.79 11.48 19.80
CA ARG A 320 9.52 10.21 19.55
C ARG A 320 9.16 9.59 18.21
N TYR A 321 7.87 9.57 17.86
CA TYR A 321 7.40 9.06 16.59
C TYR A 321 8.04 9.78 15.40
N VAL A 322 8.02 11.11 15.39
CA VAL A 322 8.60 11.92 14.31
C VAL A 322 10.11 11.71 14.23
N HIS A 323 10.79 11.69 15.38
CA HIS A 323 12.23 11.48 15.42
C HIS A 323 12.61 10.10 14.87
N LYS A 324 11.97 9.03 15.37
CA LYS A 324 12.17 7.67 14.88
C LYS A 324 11.93 7.55 13.36
N TYR A 325 10.87 8.17 12.86
CA TYR A 325 10.55 8.14 11.44
C TYR A 325 11.72 8.66 10.59
N PHE A 326 12.37 9.74 10.99
CA PHE A 326 13.48 10.30 10.23
C PHE A 326 14.82 9.60 10.47
N GLU A 327 15.04 8.97 11.61
CA GLU A 327 16.16 8.04 11.75
C GLU A 327 16.00 6.83 10.81
N ASP A 328 14.80 6.25 10.73
CA ASP A 328 14.50 5.20 9.75
C ASP A 328 14.73 5.70 8.30
N ALA A 329 14.40 6.96 8.00
CA ALA A 329 14.64 7.56 6.69
C ALA A 329 16.13 7.76 6.38
N VAL A 330 16.96 8.13 7.37
CA VAL A 330 18.43 8.17 7.23
C VAL A 330 18.96 6.80 6.83
N LEU A 331 18.63 5.77 7.62
CA LEU A 331 19.07 4.39 7.35
C LEU A 331 18.63 3.90 5.97
N HIS A 332 17.40 4.25 5.58
CA HIS A 332 16.88 3.95 4.26
C HIS A 332 17.68 4.62 3.14
N VAL A 333 17.93 5.93 3.24
CA VAL A 333 18.66 6.69 2.21
C VAL A 333 20.10 6.22 2.09
N ASP A 334 20.77 5.89 3.19
CA ASP A 334 22.11 5.31 3.19
C ASP A 334 22.15 3.96 2.46
N SER A 335 21.19 3.09 2.74
CA SER A 335 21.07 1.80 2.06
C SER A 335 20.72 1.95 0.58
N LEU A 336 19.86 2.92 0.24
CA LEU A 336 19.47 3.24 -1.13
C LEU A 336 20.69 3.65 -1.96
N MET A 337 21.53 4.54 -1.43
CA MET A 337 22.74 5.01 -2.15
C MET A 337 23.64 3.89 -2.64
N ARG A 338 23.69 2.77 -1.92
CA ARG A 338 24.54 1.63 -2.26
C ARG A 338 24.01 0.79 -3.43
N VAL A 339 22.70 0.78 -3.66
CA VAL A 339 22.06 0.00 -4.75
C VAL A 339 21.89 0.81 -6.04
N LEU A 340 21.98 2.14 -5.98
CA LEU A 340 21.86 3.01 -7.15
C LEU A 340 23.12 2.97 -8.00
N ALA A 341 22.95 2.97 -9.31
CA ALA A 341 24.04 3.22 -10.28
C ALA A 341 24.45 4.71 -10.28
N SER A 342 25.66 5.02 -10.73
CA SER A 342 26.07 6.41 -10.97
C SER A 342 25.13 7.05 -12.00
N GLY A 343 24.76 8.31 -11.77
CA GLY A 343 23.81 9.03 -12.61
C GLY A 343 22.33 8.67 -12.38
N ALA A 344 22.01 7.78 -11.44
CA ALA A 344 20.63 7.37 -11.16
C ALA A 344 19.74 8.54 -10.76
N ARG A 345 18.54 8.59 -11.32
CA ARG A 345 17.51 9.62 -11.05
C ARG A 345 16.62 9.17 -9.91
N VAL A 346 16.33 10.05 -8.97
CA VAL A 346 15.54 9.76 -7.78
C VAL A 346 14.32 10.68 -7.71
N HIS A 347 13.13 10.10 -7.54
CA HIS A 347 11.85 10.80 -7.47
C HIS A 347 11.04 10.27 -6.28
N TYR A 348 10.98 11.05 -5.19
CA TYR A 348 10.25 10.71 -3.97
C TYR A 348 8.98 11.55 -3.86
N VAL A 349 7.84 10.88 -3.96
CA VAL A 349 6.53 11.52 -3.73
C VAL A 349 6.25 11.55 -2.23
N VAL A 350 6.28 12.74 -1.64
CA VAL A 350 6.12 12.92 -0.20
C VAL A 350 5.02 13.93 0.12
N GLY A 351 4.44 13.81 1.29
CA GLY A 351 3.49 14.79 1.80
C GLY A 351 3.98 15.37 3.12
N ASN A 352 3.98 16.70 3.25
CA ASN A 352 4.23 17.31 4.55
C ASN A 352 3.11 16.95 5.55
N SER A 353 3.40 17.08 6.83
CA SER A 353 2.48 16.73 7.90
C SER A 353 2.35 17.88 8.90
N LYS A 354 1.32 17.85 9.73
CA LYS A 354 1.13 18.83 10.78
C LYS A 354 0.72 18.13 12.06
N PHE A 355 1.50 18.34 13.11
CA PHE A 355 1.23 17.83 14.45
C PHE A 355 0.87 19.02 15.33
N TYR A 356 -0.39 19.06 15.82
CA TYR A 356 -0.95 20.24 16.46
C TYR A 356 -0.80 21.46 15.55
N ASP A 357 -0.02 22.48 15.95
CA ASP A 357 0.26 23.67 15.16
C ASP A 357 1.65 23.65 14.50
N VAL A 358 2.43 22.59 14.72
CA VAL A 358 3.79 22.45 14.17
C VAL A 358 3.72 21.81 12.80
N LEU A 359 4.13 22.53 11.75
CA LEU A 359 4.30 22.00 10.40
C LEU A 359 5.62 21.22 10.33
N LEU A 360 5.55 19.99 9.82
CA LEU A 360 6.68 19.12 9.56
C LEU A 360 6.94 19.10 8.05
N PRO A 361 7.97 19.81 7.56
CA PRO A 361 8.26 19.92 6.12
C PRO A 361 9.04 18.69 5.65
N THR A 362 8.32 17.60 5.43
CA THR A 362 8.88 16.31 5.03
C THR A 362 9.71 16.41 3.75
N GLU A 363 9.28 17.26 2.80
CA GLU A 363 9.96 17.55 1.56
C GLU A 363 11.35 18.16 1.76
N ASP A 364 11.48 19.14 2.66
CA ASP A 364 12.75 19.79 2.96
C ASP A 364 13.72 18.85 3.68
N ILE A 365 13.18 17.99 4.56
CA ILE A 365 13.98 17.01 5.29
C ILE A 365 14.53 15.95 4.33
N TYR A 366 13.71 15.39 3.40
CA TYR A 366 14.21 14.46 2.38
C TYR A 366 15.22 15.12 1.44
N ALA A 367 15.00 16.36 1.02
CA ALA A 367 15.98 17.10 0.20
C ALA A 367 17.32 17.26 0.93
N SER A 368 17.28 17.53 2.25
CA SER A 368 18.48 17.62 3.08
C SER A 368 19.17 16.26 3.23
N LEU A 369 18.42 15.17 3.40
CA LEU A 369 18.96 13.80 3.44
C LEU A 369 19.69 13.46 2.14
N PHE A 370 19.09 13.72 0.98
CA PHE A 370 19.71 13.45 -0.32
C PHE A 370 20.98 14.30 -0.53
N SER A 371 20.95 15.57 -0.12
CA SER A 371 22.12 16.44 -0.19
C SER A 371 23.26 15.94 0.71
N ALA A 372 22.95 15.49 1.93
CA ALA A 372 23.94 15.01 2.91
C ALA A 372 24.65 13.72 2.45
N VAL A 373 23.97 12.82 1.72
CA VAL A 373 24.60 11.64 1.13
C VAL A 373 25.30 11.93 -0.20
N GLY A 374 25.40 13.20 -0.62
CA GLY A 374 26.17 13.62 -1.79
C GLY A 374 25.43 13.56 -3.12
N MET A 375 24.11 13.41 -3.14
CA MET A 375 23.33 13.54 -4.38
C MET A 375 23.40 14.97 -4.94
N SER A 376 23.30 15.09 -6.27
CA SER A 376 23.20 16.37 -7.00
C SER A 376 21.77 16.65 -7.46
N ASP A 377 21.57 17.83 -8.04
CA ASP A 377 20.32 18.28 -8.68
C ASP A 377 19.08 18.14 -7.75
N VAL A 378 19.30 18.31 -6.43
CA VAL A 378 18.23 18.21 -5.45
C VAL A 378 17.26 19.36 -5.61
N SER A 379 15.99 19.04 -5.88
CA SER A 379 14.92 20.02 -6.07
C SER A 379 13.59 19.51 -5.56
N ILE A 380 12.67 20.44 -5.26
CA ILE A 380 11.35 20.14 -4.72
C ILE A 380 10.29 20.73 -5.64
N GLU A 381 9.43 19.85 -6.17
CA GLU A 381 8.28 20.23 -6.97
C GLU A 381 6.98 20.08 -6.15
N ARG A 382 6.18 21.14 -6.08
CA ARG A 382 4.87 21.08 -5.42
C ARG A 382 3.79 20.63 -6.39
N ILE A 383 3.19 19.48 -6.13
CA ILE A 383 2.24 18.80 -7.03
C ILE A 383 0.81 19.26 -6.79
N ARG A 384 0.30 19.13 -5.56
CA ARG A 384 -1.10 19.42 -5.25
C ARG A 384 -1.33 19.71 -3.78
N LYS A 385 -2.49 20.29 -3.48
CA LYS A 385 -3.01 20.42 -2.12
C LYS A 385 -3.68 19.12 -1.69
N ARG A 386 -3.35 18.60 -0.49
CA ARG A 386 -3.84 17.32 0.01
C ARG A 386 -5.22 17.39 0.66
N THR A 387 -5.49 18.43 1.44
CA THR A 387 -6.70 18.57 2.24
C THR A 387 -7.25 19.99 2.15
N SER A 388 -8.36 20.28 2.85
CA SER A 388 -8.87 21.64 3.03
C SER A 388 -7.94 22.54 3.86
N LYS A 389 -7.04 21.95 4.69
CA LYS A 389 -6.05 22.70 5.46
C LYS A 389 -5.08 23.41 4.51
N LYS A 390 -4.81 24.70 4.77
CA LYS A 390 -4.06 25.58 3.84
C LYS A 390 -2.62 25.12 3.58
N GLU A 391 -2.00 24.41 4.51
CA GLU A 391 -0.56 24.15 4.57
C GLU A 391 -0.16 22.72 4.16
N LEU A 392 -1.13 21.82 3.87
CA LEU A 392 -0.82 20.43 3.56
C LEU A 392 -0.82 20.19 2.06
N PHE A 393 0.37 19.90 1.55
CA PHE A 393 0.65 19.65 0.14
C PHE A 393 1.31 18.29 -0.08
N GLU A 394 1.35 17.88 -1.32
CA GLU A 394 2.13 16.75 -1.83
C GLU A 394 3.20 17.31 -2.79
N PHE A 395 4.38 16.73 -2.70
CA PHE A 395 5.57 17.18 -3.43
C PHE A 395 6.26 15.99 -4.09
N VAL A 396 7.05 16.26 -5.13
CA VAL A 396 8.11 15.35 -5.56
C VAL A 396 9.45 15.97 -5.17
N VAL A 397 10.25 15.22 -4.45
CA VAL A 397 11.66 15.55 -4.19
C VAL A 397 12.49 14.80 -5.21
N HIS A 398 13.18 15.54 -6.05
CA HIS A 398 14.06 15.04 -7.10
C HIS A 398 15.50 15.08 -6.62
N ALA A 399 16.31 14.11 -7.05
CA ALA A 399 17.75 14.11 -6.84
C ALA A 399 18.43 13.22 -7.90
N LYS A 400 19.78 13.29 -7.99
CA LYS A 400 20.57 12.47 -8.87
C LYS A 400 21.81 11.95 -8.13
N LYS A 401 22.10 10.65 -8.21
CA LYS A 401 23.36 10.09 -7.71
C LYS A 401 24.49 10.58 -8.61
N LYS A 402 25.56 11.08 -8.01
CA LYS A 402 26.80 11.44 -8.73
C LYS A 402 27.53 10.23 -9.27
#